data_46c30ea24420d77f58c4fc50806d49f8
#
_entry.id   46c30ea24420d77f58c4fc50806d49f8
#
_cell.length_a   1.000
_cell.length_b   1.000
_cell.length_c   1.000
_cell.angle_alpha   90.00
_cell.angle_beta   90.00
_cell.angle_gamma   90.00
#
_symmetry.space_group_name_H-M   'P 1'
#
loop_
_entity.id
_entity.type
_entity.pdbx_description
1 polymer ?
#
loop_
_entity_poly.entity_id
_entity_poly.type
_entity_poly.pdbx_seq_one_letter_code
_entity_poly.pdbx_strand_id
1 'polypeptide(L)'
;EDGNRFIEIWNLVFMQFEQISKDKRIDLPKPSVDTGMGLERIAALLQGTHDNYETDHFKKIISSASDIIKIKQDQTNQSSFRVIADHLRASAFLIAEGVLPSNEGRGYVLRRIMRRGMRHSHLLGSKEPVFFNLFDTLKNEMSGNYPELVRAESLIKETLRMEEEKFL
;
A
#
# COMPACT_ATOMS: atom_id res chain seq x y z
N GLU A 1 12.94 -13.10 -23.17
CA GLU A 1 12.49 -11.82 -23.78
C GLU A 1 10.96 -11.67 -23.85
N ASP A 2 10.19 -12.73 -23.63
CA ASP A 2 8.72 -12.66 -23.59
C ASP A 2 8.15 -12.15 -22.25
N GLY A 3 8.96 -11.99 -21.22
CA GLY A 3 8.52 -11.60 -19.88
C GLY A 3 7.78 -10.25 -19.79
N ASN A 4 8.01 -9.34 -20.73
CA ASN A 4 7.31 -8.04 -20.74
C ASN A 4 5.88 -8.12 -21.29
N ARG A 5 5.46 -9.24 -21.87
CA ARG A 5 4.12 -9.46 -22.41
C ARG A 5 3.20 -10.22 -21.46
N PHE A 6 3.75 -10.82 -20.43
CA PHE A 6 3.02 -11.63 -19.47
C PHE A 6 3.17 -11.07 -18.07
N ILE A 7 2.04 -10.88 -17.39
CA ILE A 7 2.00 -10.45 -15.99
C ILE A 7 1.42 -11.59 -15.19
N GLU A 8 2.17 -12.07 -14.20
CA GLU A 8 1.68 -13.04 -13.24
C GLU A 8 0.57 -12.41 -12.40
N ILE A 9 -0.62 -13.03 -12.40
CA ILE A 9 -1.76 -12.62 -11.57
C ILE A 9 -2.00 -13.59 -10.42
N TRP A 10 -1.61 -14.84 -10.60
CA TRP A 10 -1.82 -15.92 -9.64
C TRP A 10 -0.72 -16.98 -9.78
N ASN A 11 -0.16 -17.44 -8.68
CA ASN A 11 0.82 -18.51 -8.67
C ASN A 11 0.51 -19.59 -7.63
N LEU A 12 1.17 -20.73 -7.78
CA LEU A 12 1.17 -21.83 -6.82
C LEU A 12 2.56 -21.98 -6.21
N VAL A 13 2.61 -22.28 -4.91
CA VAL A 13 3.84 -22.54 -4.17
C VAL A 13 3.77 -23.96 -3.63
N PHE A 14 4.74 -24.79 -3.99
CA PHE A 14 4.84 -26.18 -3.53
C PHE A 14 5.81 -26.24 -2.36
N MET A 15 5.27 -26.32 -1.15
CA MET A 15 6.05 -26.40 0.09
C MET A 15 6.39 -27.86 0.38
N GLN A 16 7.64 -28.20 0.24
CA GLN A 16 8.15 -29.58 0.45
C GLN A 16 9.15 -29.65 1.60
N PHE A 17 9.77 -28.51 1.95
CA PHE A 17 10.92 -28.45 2.85
C PHE A 17 10.73 -27.37 3.91
N GLU A 18 11.37 -27.59 5.05
CA GLU A 18 11.57 -26.59 6.09
C GLU A 18 13.06 -26.22 6.17
N GLN A 19 13.37 -24.92 6.08
CA GLN A 19 14.73 -24.41 6.25
C GLN A 19 14.98 -24.12 7.73
N ILE A 20 15.66 -25.06 8.43
CA ILE A 20 15.96 -24.96 9.87
C ILE A 20 17.08 -23.96 10.12
N SER A 21 18.10 -23.95 9.26
CA SER A 21 19.24 -23.03 9.34
C SER A 21 19.79 -22.78 7.94
N LYS A 22 20.80 -21.90 7.82
CA LYS A 22 21.41 -21.57 6.52
C LYS A 22 21.83 -22.82 5.72
N ASP A 23 22.33 -23.85 6.42
CA ASP A 23 22.93 -25.04 5.81
C ASP A 23 22.11 -26.33 6.05
N LYS A 24 20.95 -26.23 6.72
CA LYS A 24 20.13 -27.39 7.08
C LYS A 24 18.70 -27.22 6.62
N ARG A 25 18.28 -28.08 5.71
CA ARG A 25 16.92 -28.22 5.21
C ARG A 25 16.42 -29.63 5.49
N ILE A 26 15.19 -29.78 5.90
CA ILE A 26 14.52 -31.06 6.11
C ILE A 26 13.23 -31.14 5.31
N ASP A 27 12.80 -32.37 5.00
CA ASP A 27 11.53 -32.59 4.35
C ASP A 27 10.37 -32.33 5.31
N LEU A 28 9.30 -31.70 4.81
CA LEU A 28 8.06 -31.59 5.58
C LEU A 28 7.39 -32.95 5.73
N PRO A 29 6.83 -33.27 6.91
CA PRO A 29 6.10 -34.50 7.14
C PRO A 29 4.92 -34.70 6.17
N LYS A 30 4.32 -33.58 5.75
CA LYS A 30 3.25 -33.53 4.74
C LYS A 30 3.54 -32.38 3.79
N PRO A 31 3.95 -32.65 2.55
CA PRO A 31 4.06 -31.62 1.52
C PRO A 31 2.73 -30.90 1.35
N SER A 32 2.77 -29.59 1.15
CA SER A 32 1.60 -28.74 1.04
C SER A 32 1.70 -27.85 -0.19
N VAL A 33 0.55 -27.36 -0.67
CA VAL A 33 0.47 -26.37 -1.72
C VAL A 33 -0.15 -25.11 -1.14
N ASP A 34 0.46 -23.98 -1.39
CA ASP A 34 -0.08 -22.67 -1.10
C ASP A 34 -0.28 -21.91 -2.41
N THR A 35 -0.98 -20.79 -2.35
CA THR A 35 -1.27 -19.99 -3.53
C THR A 35 -1.24 -18.50 -3.17
N GLY A 36 -0.79 -17.69 -4.13
CA GLY A 36 -0.78 -16.23 -4.01
C GLY A 36 -1.42 -15.59 -5.24
N MET A 37 -2.35 -14.66 -5.00
CA MET A 37 -3.00 -13.89 -6.05
C MET A 37 -2.88 -12.40 -5.75
N GLY A 38 -2.42 -11.62 -6.72
CA GLY A 38 -2.32 -10.17 -6.57
C GLY A 38 -3.68 -9.48 -6.66
N LEU A 39 -4.14 -8.85 -5.58
CA LEU A 39 -5.44 -8.18 -5.54
C LEU A 39 -5.60 -7.17 -6.69
N GLU A 40 -4.64 -6.28 -6.85
CA GLU A 40 -4.70 -5.25 -7.89
C GLU A 40 -4.56 -5.84 -9.30
N ARG A 41 -3.74 -6.87 -9.46
CA ARG A 41 -3.55 -7.53 -10.76
C ARG A 41 -4.82 -8.21 -11.23
N ILE A 42 -5.50 -8.95 -10.36
CA ILE A 42 -6.77 -9.58 -10.71
C ILE A 42 -7.89 -8.55 -10.88
N ALA A 43 -7.94 -7.50 -10.04
CA ALA A 43 -8.90 -6.42 -10.17
C ALA A 43 -8.73 -5.67 -11.50
N ALA A 44 -7.50 -5.34 -11.89
CA ALA A 44 -7.20 -4.72 -13.17
C ALA A 44 -7.67 -5.58 -14.34
N LEU A 45 -7.37 -6.88 -14.31
CA LEU A 45 -7.83 -7.82 -15.34
C LEU A 45 -9.35 -7.85 -15.45
N LEU A 46 -10.07 -7.96 -14.34
CA LEU A 46 -11.53 -8.03 -14.31
C LEU A 46 -12.18 -6.71 -14.73
N GLN A 47 -11.52 -5.57 -14.48
CA GLN A 47 -11.98 -4.24 -14.89
C GLN A 47 -11.53 -3.84 -16.31
N GLY A 48 -10.81 -4.73 -17.02
CA GLY A 48 -10.38 -4.52 -18.40
C GLY A 48 -9.27 -3.48 -18.56
N THR A 49 -8.43 -3.30 -17.55
CA THR A 49 -7.26 -2.41 -17.59
C THR A 49 -5.96 -3.20 -17.41
N HIS A 50 -4.85 -2.66 -17.90
CA HIS A 50 -3.50 -3.22 -17.73
C HIS A 50 -2.70 -2.51 -16.62
N ASP A 51 -3.27 -1.49 -15.98
CA ASP A 51 -2.61 -0.70 -14.94
C ASP A 51 -3.34 -0.86 -13.61
N ASN A 52 -2.63 -1.32 -12.59
CA ASN A 52 -3.16 -1.48 -11.24
C ASN A 52 -3.72 -0.18 -10.65
N TYR A 53 -3.14 0.95 -11.03
CA TYR A 53 -3.58 2.28 -10.58
C TYR A 53 -4.80 2.81 -11.33
N GLU A 54 -5.22 2.13 -12.41
CA GLU A 54 -6.46 2.38 -13.12
C GLU A 54 -7.66 1.59 -12.56
N THR A 55 -7.45 0.79 -11.51
CA THR A 55 -8.53 0.15 -10.77
C THR A 55 -9.36 1.19 -10.01
N ASP A 56 -10.62 0.88 -9.75
CA ASP A 56 -11.59 1.77 -9.11
C ASP A 56 -11.11 2.35 -7.78
N HIS A 57 -10.57 1.50 -6.90
CA HIS A 57 -10.04 1.93 -5.59
C HIS A 57 -8.90 2.94 -5.73
N PHE A 58 -7.89 2.63 -6.57
CA PHE A 58 -6.77 3.54 -6.74
C PHE A 58 -7.16 4.83 -7.44
N LYS A 59 -8.03 4.77 -8.45
CA LYS A 59 -8.54 5.98 -9.10
C LYS A 59 -9.19 6.95 -8.12
N LYS A 60 -10.01 6.43 -7.20
CA LYS A 60 -10.68 7.28 -6.20
C LYS A 60 -9.68 7.91 -5.23
N ILE A 61 -8.70 7.13 -4.73
CA ILE A 61 -7.68 7.66 -3.83
C ILE A 61 -6.83 8.72 -4.56
N ILE A 62 -6.41 8.47 -5.79
CA ILE A 62 -5.62 9.41 -6.60
C ILE A 62 -6.43 10.68 -6.91
N SER A 63 -7.71 10.55 -7.28
CA SER A 63 -8.58 11.70 -7.51
C SER A 63 -8.73 12.55 -6.24
N SER A 64 -8.99 11.93 -5.11
CA SER A 64 -9.08 12.63 -3.83
C SER A 64 -7.75 13.30 -3.43
N ALA A 65 -6.61 12.67 -3.69
CA ALA A 65 -5.30 13.27 -3.47
C ALA A 65 -5.09 14.50 -4.36
N SER A 66 -5.51 14.43 -5.63
CA SER A 66 -5.49 15.56 -6.57
C SER A 66 -6.31 16.74 -6.06
N ASP A 67 -7.51 16.47 -5.52
CA ASP A 67 -8.39 17.50 -4.97
C ASP A 67 -7.81 18.15 -3.70
N ILE A 68 -7.24 17.34 -2.79
CA ILE A 68 -6.60 17.83 -1.55
C ILE A 68 -5.39 18.69 -1.87
N ILE A 69 -4.50 18.22 -2.76
CA ILE A 69 -3.27 18.92 -3.15
C ILE A 69 -3.57 20.11 -4.09
N LYS A 70 -4.74 20.11 -4.74
CA LYS A 70 -5.16 21.09 -5.76
C LYS A 70 -4.26 21.10 -7.00
N ILE A 71 -3.74 19.96 -7.36
CA ILE A 71 -2.92 19.72 -8.56
C ILE A 71 -3.54 18.60 -9.37
N LYS A 72 -3.83 18.86 -10.63
CA LYS A 72 -4.38 17.85 -11.53
C LYS A 72 -3.30 16.84 -11.90
N GLN A 73 -3.66 15.56 -11.88
CA GLN A 73 -2.77 14.49 -12.34
C GLN A 73 -2.52 14.60 -13.85
N ASP A 74 -1.26 14.45 -14.25
CA ASP A 74 -0.80 14.37 -15.63
C ASP A 74 0.37 13.38 -15.77
N GLN A 75 0.93 13.26 -16.97
CA GLN A 75 2.04 12.33 -17.25
C GLN A 75 3.32 12.65 -16.47
N THR A 76 3.53 13.90 -16.07
CA THR A 76 4.76 14.34 -15.40
C THR A 76 4.74 14.05 -13.90
N ASN A 77 3.56 14.03 -13.30
CA ASN A 77 3.36 13.91 -11.85
C ASN A 77 2.63 12.62 -11.42
N GLN A 78 2.15 11.80 -12.35
CA GLN A 78 1.38 10.58 -12.03
C GLN A 78 2.15 9.62 -11.12
N SER A 79 3.48 9.54 -11.22
CA SER A 79 4.30 8.68 -10.36
C SER A 79 4.19 9.09 -8.88
N SER A 80 4.12 10.39 -8.61
CA SER A 80 3.93 10.90 -7.25
C SER A 80 2.56 10.55 -6.69
N PHE A 81 1.50 10.71 -7.47
CA PHE A 81 0.14 10.31 -7.06
C PHE A 81 0.03 8.80 -6.79
N ARG A 82 0.68 7.97 -7.60
CA ARG A 82 0.74 6.51 -7.40
C ARG A 82 1.44 6.16 -6.08
N VAL A 83 2.58 6.80 -5.80
CA VAL A 83 3.30 6.61 -4.52
C VAL A 83 2.44 7.03 -3.33
N ILE A 84 1.76 8.18 -3.41
CA ILE A 84 0.88 8.67 -2.34
C ILE A 84 -0.23 7.64 -2.05
N ALA A 85 -0.94 7.19 -3.07
CA ALA A 85 -2.05 6.25 -2.91
C ALA A 85 -1.59 4.89 -2.35
N ASP A 86 -0.54 4.32 -2.91
CA ASP A 86 0.03 3.05 -2.48
C ASP A 86 0.56 3.11 -1.04
N HIS A 87 1.33 4.15 -0.72
CA HIS A 87 1.97 4.28 0.59
C HIS A 87 0.99 4.67 1.70
N LEU A 88 -0.07 5.43 1.39
CA LEU A 88 -1.16 5.66 2.31
C LEU A 88 -1.83 4.34 2.70
N ARG A 89 -2.20 3.53 1.70
CA ARG A 89 -2.86 2.24 1.94
C ARG A 89 -1.97 1.32 2.76
N ALA A 90 -0.71 1.13 2.35
CA ALA A 90 0.25 0.31 3.09
C ALA A 90 0.41 0.78 4.54
N SER A 91 0.54 2.09 4.76
CA SER A 91 0.69 2.67 6.10
C SER A 91 -0.55 2.45 6.96
N ALA A 92 -1.75 2.69 6.43
CA ALA A 92 -2.99 2.53 7.17
C ALA A 92 -3.20 1.07 7.63
N PHE A 93 -2.97 0.10 6.77
CA PHE A 93 -3.09 -1.31 7.11
C PHE A 93 -2.03 -1.75 8.13
N LEU A 94 -0.77 -1.33 7.97
CA LEU A 94 0.28 -1.64 8.95
C LEU A 94 -0.03 -1.07 10.34
N ILE A 95 -0.57 0.14 10.41
CA ILE A 95 -0.98 0.75 11.68
C ILE A 95 -2.19 -0.01 12.26
N ALA A 96 -3.16 -0.39 11.44
CA ALA A 96 -4.31 -1.20 11.87
C ALA A 96 -3.87 -2.54 12.47
N GLU A 97 -2.78 -3.15 11.96
CA GLU A 97 -2.16 -4.37 12.48
C GLU A 97 -1.23 -4.12 13.68
N GLY A 98 -1.18 -2.91 14.20
CA GLY A 98 -0.42 -2.56 15.42
C GLY A 98 1.04 -2.20 15.20
N VAL A 99 1.49 -2.00 13.95
CA VAL A 99 2.83 -1.48 13.68
C VAL A 99 2.82 0.04 13.78
N LEU A 100 3.63 0.60 14.69
CA LEU A 100 3.77 2.04 14.85
C LEU A 100 5.14 2.52 14.34
N PRO A 101 5.24 3.77 13.84
CA PRO A 101 6.50 4.32 13.36
C PRO A 101 7.54 4.37 14.49
N SER A 102 8.74 3.84 14.21
CA SER A 102 9.85 3.82 15.17
C SER A 102 11.20 4.02 14.47
N ASN A 103 12.29 3.95 15.23
CA ASN A 103 13.65 4.10 14.69
C ASN A 103 14.31 2.78 14.29
N GLU A 104 13.66 1.65 14.57
CA GLU A 104 14.20 0.31 14.31
C GLU A 104 13.09 -0.68 13.92
N GLY A 105 13.51 -1.85 13.43
CA GLY A 105 12.60 -2.95 13.11
C GLY A 105 11.50 -2.60 12.11
N ARG A 106 10.34 -3.19 12.28
CA ARG A 106 9.17 -2.98 11.40
C ARG A 106 8.66 -1.54 11.41
N GLY A 107 8.70 -0.88 12.57
CA GLY A 107 8.29 0.51 12.69
C GLY A 107 9.17 1.49 11.92
N TYR A 108 10.47 1.19 11.80
CA TYR A 108 11.38 1.96 10.94
C TYR A 108 10.98 1.83 9.45
N VAL A 109 10.65 0.63 9.01
CA VAL A 109 10.20 0.41 7.64
C VAL A 109 8.90 1.19 7.37
N LEU A 110 7.93 1.11 8.28
CA LEU A 110 6.69 1.88 8.19
C LEU A 110 6.98 3.38 8.09
N ARG A 111 7.83 3.92 8.96
CA ARG A 111 8.21 5.34 8.94
C ARG A 111 8.82 5.75 7.60
N ARG A 112 9.67 4.91 7.00
CA ARG A 112 10.24 5.17 5.67
C ARG A 112 9.16 5.20 4.57
N ILE A 113 8.20 4.28 4.61
CA ILE A 113 7.08 4.25 3.66
C ILE A 113 6.26 5.54 3.79
N MET A 114 5.86 5.91 5.01
CA MET A 114 5.11 7.12 5.28
C MET A 114 5.85 8.37 4.75
N ARG A 115 7.11 8.55 5.14
CA ARG A 115 7.92 9.71 4.74
C ARG A 115 8.16 9.77 3.23
N ARG A 116 8.29 8.62 2.56
CA ARG A 116 8.37 8.61 1.10
C ARG A 116 7.10 9.16 0.46
N GLY A 117 5.93 8.73 0.92
CA GLY A 117 4.66 9.25 0.43
C GLY A 117 4.48 10.75 0.73
N MET A 118 4.80 11.18 1.96
CA MET A 118 4.76 12.59 2.37
C MET A 118 5.70 13.46 1.54
N ARG A 119 6.90 12.95 1.22
CA ARG A 119 7.83 13.63 0.31
C ARG A 119 7.22 13.85 -1.07
N HIS A 120 6.51 12.85 -1.62
CA HIS A 120 5.84 13.00 -2.91
C HIS A 120 4.69 14.02 -2.84
N SER A 121 3.95 14.09 -1.73
CA SER A 121 2.95 15.12 -1.51
C SER A 121 3.59 16.53 -1.50
N HIS A 122 4.72 16.67 -0.81
CA HIS A 122 5.47 17.93 -0.79
C HIS A 122 6.04 18.32 -2.17
N LEU A 123 6.55 17.35 -2.93
CA LEU A 123 7.02 17.58 -4.31
C LEU A 123 5.90 18.07 -5.24
N LEU A 124 4.66 17.68 -4.98
CA LEU A 124 3.47 18.21 -5.65
C LEU A 124 3.03 19.59 -5.13
N GLY A 125 3.75 20.15 -4.16
CA GLY A 125 3.49 21.50 -3.65
C GLY A 125 2.52 21.56 -2.46
N SER A 126 2.13 20.44 -1.87
CA SER A 126 1.31 20.47 -0.66
C SER A 126 2.08 21.03 0.52
N LYS A 127 1.42 21.91 1.27
CA LYS A 127 1.90 22.49 2.55
C LYS A 127 1.09 21.98 3.74
N GLU A 128 0.03 21.23 3.46
CA GLU A 128 -0.90 20.71 4.46
C GLU A 128 -0.79 19.17 4.51
N PRO A 129 -1.16 18.56 5.65
CA PRO A 129 -1.18 17.11 5.79
C PRO A 129 -2.09 16.45 4.74
N VAL A 130 -1.53 15.63 3.88
CA VAL A 130 -2.26 14.93 2.80
C VAL A 130 -2.73 13.55 3.27
N PHE A 131 -1.87 12.77 3.91
CA PHE A 131 -2.20 11.41 4.34
C PHE A 131 -3.33 11.40 5.36
N PHE A 132 -3.27 12.29 6.35
CA PHE A 132 -4.33 12.44 7.34
C PHE A 132 -5.69 12.73 6.68
N ASN A 133 -5.73 13.69 5.74
CA ASN A 133 -6.98 14.06 5.05
C ASN A 133 -7.45 13.02 4.04
N LEU A 134 -6.53 12.28 3.42
CA LEU A 134 -6.82 11.28 2.40
C LEU A 134 -7.29 9.93 3.01
N PHE A 135 -7.03 9.69 4.30
CA PHE A 135 -7.39 8.44 4.96
C PHE A 135 -8.91 8.16 4.92
N ASP A 136 -9.75 9.17 5.02
CA ASP A 136 -11.20 8.98 4.97
C ASP A 136 -11.66 8.41 3.62
N THR A 137 -11.03 8.81 2.52
CA THR A 137 -11.28 8.21 1.20
C THR A 137 -10.90 6.74 1.18
N LEU A 138 -9.69 6.39 1.67
CA LEU A 138 -9.25 5.00 1.75
C LEU A 138 -10.20 4.15 2.61
N LYS A 139 -10.59 4.65 3.78
CA LYS A 139 -11.52 3.97 4.68
C LYS A 139 -12.86 3.71 3.99
N ASN A 140 -13.43 4.72 3.34
CA ASN A 140 -14.72 4.58 2.66
C ASN A 140 -14.68 3.55 1.52
N GLU A 141 -13.55 3.45 0.81
CA GLU A 141 -13.40 2.51 -0.28
C GLU A 141 -13.15 1.06 0.17
N MET A 142 -12.48 0.85 1.29
CA MET A 142 -11.99 -0.48 1.66
C MET A 142 -12.62 -1.04 2.93
N SER A 143 -13.23 -0.24 3.80
CA SER A 143 -13.72 -0.71 5.11
C SER A 143 -14.85 -1.75 5.03
N GLY A 144 -15.56 -1.82 3.92
CA GLY A 144 -16.61 -2.84 3.72
C GLY A 144 -16.06 -4.27 3.76
N ASN A 145 -14.84 -4.48 3.28
CA ASN A 145 -14.14 -5.77 3.31
C ASN A 145 -13.05 -5.82 4.39
N TYR A 146 -12.62 -4.67 4.90
CA TYR A 146 -11.53 -4.53 5.87
C TYR A 146 -11.98 -3.68 7.07
N PRO A 147 -12.83 -4.24 7.96
CA PRO A 147 -13.41 -3.51 9.10
C PRO A 147 -12.36 -3.03 10.11
N GLU A 148 -11.13 -3.57 10.08
CA GLU A 148 -10.00 -3.11 10.88
C GLU A 148 -9.66 -1.64 10.63
N LEU A 149 -9.89 -1.11 9.43
CA LEU A 149 -9.69 0.31 9.12
C LEU A 149 -10.63 1.22 9.92
N VAL A 150 -11.85 0.76 10.20
CA VAL A 150 -12.80 1.47 11.06
C VAL A 150 -12.42 1.32 12.54
N ARG A 151 -12.10 0.09 12.97
CA ARG A 151 -11.73 -0.16 14.37
C ARG A 151 -10.50 0.62 14.80
N ALA A 152 -9.52 0.77 13.91
CA ALA A 152 -8.27 1.47 14.17
C ALA A 152 -8.26 2.93 13.68
N GLU A 153 -9.39 3.48 13.24
CA GLU A 153 -9.46 4.82 12.62
C GLU A 153 -8.75 5.90 13.43
N SER A 154 -9.06 6.02 14.72
CA SER A 154 -8.45 7.04 15.58
C SER A 154 -6.94 6.89 15.67
N LEU A 155 -6.44 5.66 15.83
CA LEU A 155 -5.01 5.37 15.88
C LEU A 155 -4.33 5.69 14.55
N ILE A 156 -4.94 5.31 13.43
CA ILE A 156 -4.39 5.58 12.09
C ILE A 156 -4.31 7.08 11.86
N LYS A 157 -5.41 7.80 12.06
CA LYS A 157 -5.47 9.25 11.82
C LYS A 157 -4.47 10.01 12.69
N GLU A 158 -4.38 9.69 13.96
CA GLU A 158 -3.44 10.34 14.87
C GLU A 158 -1.98 10.05 14.48
N THR A 159 -1.67 8.79 14.17
CA THR A 159 -0.31 8.39 13.74
C THR A 159 0.10 9.09 12.45
N LEU A 160 -0.79 9.11 11.44
CA LEU A 160 -0.55 9.81 10.18
C LEU A 160 -0.29 11.29 10.42
N ARG A 161 -1.18 11.97 11.18
CA ARG A 161 -1.05 13.40 11.49
C ARG A 161 0.28 13.71 12.18
N MET A 162 0.62 12.97 13.23
CA MET A 162 1.85 13.19 13.99
C MET A 162 3.12 13.02 13.16
N GLU A 163 3.16 12.05 12.26
CA GLU A 163 4.34 11.88 11.38
C GLU A 163 4.37 12.94 10.27
N GLU A 164 3.24 13.40 9.75
CA GLU A 164 3.20 14.51 8.78
C GLU A 164 3.63 15.83 9.41
N GLU A 165 3.13 16.18 10.60
CA GLU A 165 3.52 17.39 11.33
C GLU A 165 5.02 17.41 11.68
N LYS A 166 5.63 16.26 11.91
CA LYS A 166 7.08 16.15 12.14
C LYS A 166 7.91 16.20 10.86
N PHE A 167 7.28 15.95 9.73
CA PHE A 167 7.94 15.93 8.43
C PHE A 167 7.92 17.31 7.75
N LEU A 168 6.86 18.09 7.95
CA LEU A 168 6.68 19.45 7.41
C LEU A 168 7.55 20.46 8.17
#